data_8f6b25dc9d802f3a7922f6115bcd9135
#
_entry.id   8f6b25dc9d802f3a7922f6115bcd9135
#
_cell.length_a   1.000
_cell.length_b   1.000
_cell.length_c   1.000
_cell.angle_alpha   90.00
_cell.angle_beta   90.00
_cell.angle_gamma   90.00
#
_symmetry.space_group_name_H-M   'P 1'
#
loop_
_entity.id
_entity.type
_entity.pdbx_description
1 polymer ?
#
loop_
_entity_poly.entity_id
_entity_poly.type
_entity_poly.pdbx_seq_one_letter_code
_entity_poly.pdbx_strand_id
1 'polypeptide(L)'
;LTDYGADPSKPSLANNLLMARRMVERGVRFVQLRDGGWDHHNKLFKELPQKCKELDQPLAALVRDLEERGLLDETLVIWAGEFGRTPMLQGGDGRDHHKEAFSVWMAGGGLKPGLTYGATDELGFKVTENPVHVHDLHATILHLLGLDHERLVYPFGGLDQRLTDLHGKVVDDLIA
;
A
#
# COMPACT_ATOMS: atom_id res chain seq x y z
N LEU A 1 4.87 -20.01 -11.35
CA LEU A 1 6.06 -19.86 -10.46
C LEU A 1 7.10 -18.95 -11.06
N THR A 2 7.51 -19.22 -12.29
CA THR A 2 8.60 -18.50 -12.99
C THR A 2 8.34 -17.00 -13.08
N ASP A 3 7.12 -16.58 -13.40
CA ASP A 3 6.75 -15.18 -13.57
C ASP A 3 6.94 -14.37 -12.28
N TYR A 4 6.64 -14.98 -11.14
CA TYR A 4 6.86 -14.39 -9.82
C TYR A 4 8.32 -14.52 -9.33
N GLY A 5 9.16 -15.34 -9.96
CA GLY A 5 10.44 -15.73 -9.39
C GLY A 5 10.30 -16.60 -8.13
N ALA A 6 9.14 -17.28 -7.98
CA ALA A 6 8.80 -18.05 -6.79
C ALA A 6 9.51 -19.42 -6.78
N ASP A 7 10.07 -19.77 -5.63
CA ASP A 7 10.72 -21.07 -5.38
C ASP A 7 10.08 -21.72 -4.14
N PRO A 8 9.26 -22.79 -4.32
CA PRO A 8 8.58 -23.45 -3.20
C PRO A 8 9.50 -24.05 -2.15
N SER A 9 10.78 -24.26 -2.48
CA SER A 9 11.75 -24.88 -1.56
C SER A 9 12.24 -23.95 -0.45
N LYS A 10 11.99 -22.62 -0.57
CA LYS A 10 12.47 -21.63 0.40
C LYS A 10 11.49 -20.46 0.57
N PRO A 11 11.38 -19.90 1.78
CA PRO A 11 10.56 -18.72 2.03
C PRO A 11 11.02 -17.53 1.18
N SER A 12 10.08 -16.81 0.57
CA SER A 12 10.36 -15.58 -0.18
C SER A 12 9.12 -14.71 -0.29
N LEU A 13 9.31 -13.40 -0.53
CA LEU A 13 8.22 -12.48 -0.85
C LEU A 13 7.46 -12.94 -2.11
N ALA A 14 8.18 -13.46 -3.10
CA ALA A 14 7.60 -14.01 -4.33
C ALA A 14 6.60 -15.14 -4.07
N ASN A 15 6.93 -16.07 -3.17
CA ASN A 15 6.00 -17.13 -2.77
C ASN A 15 4.78 -16.57 -2.06
N ASN A 16 4.96 -15.57 -1.21
CA ASN A 16 3.88 -14.95 -0.46
C ASN A 16 2.91 -14.18 -1.39
N LEU A 17 3.43 -13.43 -2.37
CA LEU A 17 2.62 -12.73 -3.35
C LEU A 17 1.85 -13.69 -4.26
N LEU A 18 2.48 -14.78 -4.71
CA LEU A 18 1.79 -15.83 -5.44
C LEU A 18 0.69 -16.50 -4.59
N MET A 19 0.96 -16.71 -3.30
CA MET A 19 -0.05 -17.24 -2.38
C MET A 19 -1.21 -16.25 -2.20
N ALA A 20 -0.93 -14.96 -2.04
CA ALA A 20 -1.95 -13.90 -1.94
C ALA A 20 -2.90 -13.94 -3.15
N ARG A 21 -2.38 -13.98 -4.37
CA ARG A 21 -3.18 -14.11 -5.59
C ARG A 21 -4.09 -15.35 -5.55
N ARG A 22 -3.54 -16.51 -5.15
CA ARG A 22 -4.31 -17.76 -5.04
C ARG A 22 -5.41 -17.71 -3.98
N MET A 23 -5.17 -16.97 -2.89
CA MET A 23 -6.18 -16.77 -1.84
C MET A 23 -7.32 -15.88 -2.35
N VAL A 24 -7.01 -14.79 -3.02
CA VAL A 24 -7.99 -13.91 -3.67
C VAL A 24 -8.83 -14.68 -4.68
N GLU A 25 -8.20 -15.44 -5.58
CA GLU A 25 -8.88 -16.29 -6.57
C GLU A 25 -9.88 -17.29 -5.93
N ARG A 26 -9.66 -17.66 -4.68
CA ARG A 26 -10.55 -18.54 -3.89
C ARG A 26 -11.54 -17.79 -3.00
N GLY A 27 -11.68 -16.49 -3.19
CA GLY A 27 -12.65 -15.66 -2.50
C GLY A 27 -12.23 -15.18 -1.11
N VAL A 28 -10.94 -15.23 -0.76
CA VAL A 28 -10.44 -14.57 0.44
C VAL A 28 -10.49 -13.07 0.22
N ARG A 29 -11.28 -12.38 1.04
CA ARG A 29 -11.61 -10.96 0.85
C ARG A 29 -10.50 -9.99 1.21
N PHE A 30 -9.65 -10.37 2.16
CA PHE A 30 -8.59 -9.51 2.66
C PHE A 30 -7.33 -10.34 2.90
N VAL A 31 -6.24 -9.95 2.25
CA VAL A 31 -4.92 -10.58 2.39
C VAL A 31 -3.91 -9.50 2.72
N GLN A 32 -3.24 -9.62 3.85
CA GLN A 32 -2.18 -8.71 4.25
C GLN A 32 -0.84 -9.44 4.27
N LEU A 33 0.14 -8.88 3.56
CA LEU A 33 1.54 -9.31 3.62
C LEU A 33 2.34 -8.24 4.35
N ARG A 34 3.19 -8.68 5.26
CA ARG A 34 4.17 -7.81 5.92
C ARG A 34 5.56 -8.21 5.47
N ASP A 35 6.24 -7.28 4.83
CA ASP A 35 7.63 -7.43 4.39
C ASP A 35 8.52 -6.45 5.15
N GLY A 36 9.48 -6.98 5.91
CA GLY A 36 10.40 -6.17 6.71
C GLY A 36 11.66 -5.78 5.96
N GLY A 37 12.55 -5.03 6.63
CA GLY A 37 13.84 -4.63 6.06
C GLY A 37 13.80 -3.36 5.24
N TRP A 38 12.83 -2.46 5.47
CA TRP A 38 12.69 -1.16 4.83
C TRP A 38 13.09 0.02 5.72
N ASP A 39 13.40 -0.25 7.01
CA ASP A 39 13.73 0.75 8.01
C ASP A 39 15.23 1.06 8.04
N HIS A 40 15.68 1.81 7.03
CA HIS A 40 17.11 2.07 6.81
C HIS A 40 17.58 3.34 7.51
N HIS A 41 17.87 3.27 8.80
CA HIS A 41 18.54 4.34 9.54
C HIS A 41 20.05 4.46 9.22
N ASN A 42 20.59 3.47 8.52
CA ASN A 42 21.93 3.43 7.98
C ASN A 42 21.97 2.47 6.78
N LYS A 43 23.07 2.46 6.02
CA LYS A 43 23.34 1.55 4.89
C LYS A 43 22.25 1.57 3.80
N LEU A 44 21.48 2.65 3.68
CA LEU A 44 20.38 2.76 2.72
C LEU A 44 20.83 2.44 1.30
N PHE A 45 21.88 3.08 0.83
CA PHE A 45 22.36 2.93 -0.56
C PHE A 45 22.92 1.53 -0.86
N LYS A 46 23.29 0.76 0.18
CA LYS A 46 23.74 -0.62 0.04
C LYS A 46 22.58 -1.61 0.06
N GLU A 47 21.59 -1.41 0.94
CA GLU A 47 20.56 -2.41 1.25
C GLU A 47 19.27 -2.20 0.44
N LEU A 48 18.87 -0.96 0.20
CA LEU A 48 17.64 -0.64 -0.54
C LEU A 48 17.60 -1.23 -1.97
N PRO A 49 18.68 -1.18 -2.78
CA PRO A 49 18.66 -1.78 -4.10
C PRO A 49 18.35 -3.27 -4.10
N GLN A 50 18.82 -4.00 -3.08
CA GLN A 50 18.51 -5.42 -2.93
C GLN A 50 17.05 -5.64 -2.57
N LYS A 51 16.49 -4.85 -1.65
CA LYS A 51 15.07 -4.91 -1.28
C LYS A 51 14.16 -4.58 -2.47
N CYS A 52 14.49 -3.56 -3.23
CA CYS A 52 13.75 -3.24 -4.46
C CYS A 52 13.77 -4.41 -5.46
N LYS A 53 14.92 -5.07 -5.61
CA LYS A 53 15.07 -6.22 -6.51
C LYS A 53 14.24 -7.44 -6.09
N GLU A 54 14.10 -7.65 -4.78
CA GLU A 54 13.27 -8.72 -4.23
C GLU A 54 11.76 -8.49 -4.44
N LEU A 55 11.34 -7.22 -4.52
CA LEU A 55 9.94 -6.83 -4.69
C LEU A 55 9.54 -6.67 -6.16
N ASP A 56 10.41 -6.16 -7.00
CA ASP A 56 10.09 -5.66 -8.35
C ASP A 56 9.39 -6.72 -9.22
N GLN A 57 10.05 -7.84 -9.44
CA GLN A 57 9.49 -8.92 -10.27
C GLN A 57 8.19 -9.51 -9.71
N PRO A 58 8.11 -9.91 -8.43
CA PRO A 58 6.89 -10.57 -7.94
C PRO A 58 5.70 -9.61 -7.79
N LEU A 59 5.91 -8.32 -7.55
CA LEU A 59 4.82 -7.34 -7.53
C LEU A 59 4.27 -7.09 -8.94
N ALA A 60 5.17 -6.92 -9.92
CA ALA A 60 4.76 -6.79 -11.31
C ALA A 60 4.02 -8.04 -11.82
N ALA A 61 4.48 -9.22 -11.40
CA ALA A 61 3.81 -10.48 -11.73
C ALA A 61 2.43 -10.58 -11.09
N LEU A 62 2.27 -10.13 -9.84
CA LEU A 62 0.98 -10.13 -9.15
C LEU A 62 -0.06 -9.31 -9.92
N VAL A 63 0.28 -8.08 -10.30
CA VAL A 63 -0.66 -7.19 -11.02
C VAL A 63 -1.05 -7.78 -12.36
N ARG A 64 -0.08 -8.25 -13.15
CA ARG A 64 -0.34 -8.88 -14.44
C ARG A 64 -1.19 -10.16 -14.32
N ASP A 65 -0.89 -11.02 -13.36
CA ASP A 65 -1.63 -12.28 -13.15
C ASP A 65 -3.08 -12.00 -12.71
N LEU A 66 -3.32 -10.96 -11.91
CA LEU A 66 -4.67 -10.50 -11.56
C LEU A 66 -5.40 -9.94 -12.80
N GLU A 67 -4.74 -9.12 -13.61
CA GLU A 67 -5.29 -8.56 -14.84
C GLU A 67 -5.66 -9.65 -15.87
N GLU A 68 -4.70 -10.55 -16.18
CA GLU A 68 -4.90 -11.66 -17.14
C GLU A 68 -6.03 -12.61 -16.72
N ARG A 69 -6.32 -12.70 -15.43
CA ARG A 69 -7.43 -13.51 -14.88
C ARG A 69 -8.76 -12.75 -14.78
N GLY A 70 -8.78 -11.47 -15.12
CA GLY A 70 -9.96 -10.63 -14.93
C GLY A 70 -10.31 -10.39 -13.45
N LEU A 71 -9.32 -10.48 -12.54
CA LEU A 71 -9.52 -10.29 -11.11
C LEU A 71 -9.11 -8.88 -10.64
N LEU A 72 -8.35 -8.13 -11.45
CA LEU A 72 -7.80 -6.83 -11.03
C LEU A 72 -8.90 -5.78 -10.81
N ASP A 73 -9.96 -5.79 -11.62
CA ASP A 73 -11.06 -4.84 -11.50
C ASP A 73 -11.82 -4.98 -10.16
N GLU A 74 -11.83 -6.18 -9.58
CA GLU A 74 -12.47 -6.49 -8.31
C GLU A 74 -11.47 -6.67 -7.14
N THR A 75 -10.18 -6.41 -7.38
CA THR A 75 -9.12 -6.59 -6.38
C THR A 75 -8.30 -5.33 -6.23
N LEU A 76 -8.44 -4.66 -5.09
CA LEU A 76 -7.60 -3.52 -4.74
C LEU A 76 -6.25 -4.01 -4.21
N VAL A 77 -5.18 -3.71 -4.93
CA VAL A 77 -3.80 -3.96 -4.52
C VAL A 77 -3.22 -2.68 -3.94
N ILE A 78 -2.73 -2.74 -2.70
CA ILE A 78 -2.12 -1.60 -2.01
C ILE A 78 -0.71 -1.96 -1.58
N TRP A 79 0.26 -1.10 -1.91
CA TRP A 79 1.62 -1.15 -1.39
C TRP A 79 1.93 0.16 -0.68
N ALA A 80 2.17 0.06 0.63
CA ALA A 80 2.40 1.21 1.49
C ALA A 80 3.40 0.89 2.61
N GLY A 81 4.06 1.91 3.10
CA GLY A 81 4.71 1.92 4.41
C GLY A 81 3.79 2.52 5.48
N GLU A 82 4.21 2.43 6.71
CA GLU A 82 3.50 3.01 7.87
C GLU A 82 3.58 4.54 7.90
N PHE A 83 4.67 5.10 7.36
CA PHE A 83 4.95 6.53 7.15
C PHE A 83 6.07 6.67 6.11
N GLY A 84 6.46 7.90 5.81
CA GLY A 84 7.56 8.21 4.90
C GLY A 84 8.92 8.21 5.56
N ARG A 85 9.90 8.62 4.78
CA ARG A 85 11.29 8.80 5.21
C ARG A 85 11.74 10.22 4.91
N THR A 86 12.56 10.80 5.79
CA THR A 86 13.05 12.17 5.60
C THR A 86 13.79 12.33 4.27
N PRO A 87 13.60 13.42 3.56
CA PRO A 87 14.37 13.71 2.34
C PRO A 87 15.85 13.97 2.63
N MET A 88 16.20 14.22 3.90
CA MET A 88 17.56 14.45 4.37
C MET A 88 18.17 13.16 4.93
N LEU A 89 19.51 13.10 4.91
CA LEU A 89 20.28 12.04 5.50
C LEU A 89 20.15 12.01 7.02
N GLN A 90 19.99 10.83 7.56
CA GLN A 90 20.23 10.54 8.96
C GLN A 90 21.57 9.81 9.08
N GLY A 91 22.44 10.29 9.98
CA GLY A 91 23.79 9.75 10.08
C GLY A 91 24.59 9.95 8.80
N GLY A 92 25.24 8.90 8.32
CA GLY A 92 26.03 8.95 7.10
C GLY A 92 25.24 8.69 5.81
N ASP A 93 24.29 7.76 5.85
CA ASP A 93 23.61 7.25 4.66
C ASP A 93 22.21 6.68 4.93
N GLY A 94 21.60 6.98 6.07
CA GLY A 94 20.25 6.57 6.42
C GLY A 94 19.17 7.61 6.16
N ARG A 95 17.94 7.26 6.53
CA ARG A 95 16.77 8.14 6.54
C ARG A 95 16.02 7.97 7.86
N ASP A 96 15.52 9.07 8.42
CA ASP A 96 14.65 9.01 9.60
C ASP A 96 13.18 8.85 9.20
N HIS A 97 12.36 8.59 10.19
CA HIS A 97 10.91 8.53 10.05
C HIS A 97 10.33 9.91 9.71
N HIS A 98 9.38 9.95 8.79
CA HIS A 98 8.77 11.20 8.34
C HIS A 98 7.26 11.00 8.11
N LYS A 99 6.46 11.56 9.03
CA LYS A 99 5.01 11.42 8.99
C LYS A 99 4.29 12.46 8.13
N GLU A 100 4.97 13.57 7.79
CA GLU A 100 4.34 14.73 7.16
C GLU A 100 4.06 14.52 5.65
N ALA A 101 4.79 13.61 5.02
CA ALA A 101 4.58 13.27 3.62
C ALA A 101 5.10 11.88 3.29
N PHE A 102 4.28 11.06 2.61
CA PHE A 102 4.69 9.78 2.05
C PHE A 102 3.77 9.38 0.90
N SER A 103 4.20 8.41 0.12
CA SER A 103 3.44 7.92 -1.02
C SER A 103 2.87 6.54 -0.74
N VAL A 104 1.68 6.30 -1.27
CA VAL A 104 1.02 4.99 -1.33
C VAL A 104 0.83 4.65 -2.79
N TRP A 105 1.15 3.41 -3.17
CA TRP A 105 0.87 2.90 -4.49
C TRP A 105 -0.34 1.96 -4.45
N MET A 106 -1.25 2.13 -5.41
CA MET A 106 -2.47 1.31 -5.50
C MET A 106 -2.78 0.94 -6.94
N ALA A 107 -3.42 -0.22 -7.13
CA ALA A 107 -3.89 -0.67 -8.44
C ALA A 107 -5.17 -1.50 -8.34
N GLY A 108 -6.00 -1.45 -9.37
CA GLY A 108 -7.25 -2.21 -9.48
C GLY A 108 -8.36 -1.74 -8.55
N GLY A 109 -9.34 -2.60 -8.32
CA GLY A 109 -10.42 -2.37 -7.35
C GLY A 109 -11.26 -1.12 -7.59
N GLY A 110 -11.45 -0.68 -8.84
CA GLY A 110 -12.24 0.50 -9.18
C GLY A 110 -11.48 1.83 -9.12
N LEU A 111 -10.13 1.78 -9.03
CA LEU A 111 -9.31 3.00 -9.12
C LEU A 111 -9.08 3.45 -10.57
N LYS A 112 -8.95 4.75 -10.79
CA LYS A 112 -8.50 5.33 -12.08
C LYS A 112 -7.05 4.91 -12.33
N PRO A 113 -6.75 4.30 -13.48
CA PRO A 113 -5.38 3.92 -13.81
C PRO A 113 -4.53 5.13 -14.23
N GLY A 114 -3.22 5.03 -14.04
CA GLY A 114 -2.24 6.02 -14.51
C GLY A 114 -2.30 7.38 -13.84
N LEU A 115 -2.96 7.51 -12.69
CA LEU A 115 -3.11 8.74 -11.94
C LEU A 115 -1.99 8.91 -10.92
N THR A 116 -1.42 10.12 -10.85
CA THR A 116 -0.68 10.61 -9.68
C THR A 116 -1.53 11.68 -9.00
N TYR A 117 -1.83 11.48 -7.72
CA TYR A 117 -2.69 12.37 -6.94
C TYR A 117 -1.95 12.93 -5.75
N GLY A 118 -1.95 14.25 -5.64
CA GLY A 118 -1.20 14.98 -4.64
C GLY A 118 0.27 15.21 -5.02
N ALA A 119 0.86 16.20 -4.39
CA ALA A 119 2.28 16.53 -4.53
C ALA A 119 2.85 17.08 -3.22
N THR A 120 4.16 16.95 -3.09
CA THR A 120 4.94 17.59 -2.01
C THR A 120 5.55 18.89 -2.47
N ASP A 121 6.13 19.63 -1.52
CA ASP A 121 7.07 20.71 -1.84
C ASP A 121 8.31 20.17 -2.57
N GLU A 122 9.14 21.06 -3.07
CA GLU A 122 10.35 20.74 -3.85
C GLU A 122 11.36 19.84 -3.09
N LEU A 123 11.31 19.86 -1.77
CA LEU A 123 12.21 19.07 -0.91
C LEU A 123 11.60 17.73 -0.47
N GLY A 124 10.32 17.50 -0.73
CA GLY A 124 9.62 16.30 -0.25
C GLY A 124 9.28 16.33 1.24
N PHE A 125 9.22 17.53 1.85
CA PHE A 125 9.02 17.68 3.28
C PHE A 125 7.55 17.70 3.70
N LYS A 126 6.71 18.41 2.93
CA LYS A 126 5.28 18.57 3.25
C LYS A 126 4.43 18.35 2.01
N VAL A 127 3.26 17.79 2.20
CA VAL A 127 2.25 17.76 1.14
C VAL A 127 1.74 19.19 0.90
N THR A 128 1.75 19.63 -0.35
CA THR A 128 1.33 20.96 -0.78
C THR A 128 0.11 20.95 -1.70
N GLU A 129 -0.16 19.81 -2.36
CA GLU A 129 -1.29 19.65 -3.27
C GLU A 129 -2.08 18.40 -2.90
N ASN A 130 -3.40 18.51 -2.92
CA ASN A 130 -4.35 17.43 -2.69
C ASN A 130 -3.93 16.51 -1.51
N PRO A 131 -3.83 17.04 -0.28
CA PRO A 131 -3.43 16.24 0.86
C PRO A 131 -4.46 15.14 1.14
N VAL A 132 -3.97 13.92 1.35
CA VAL A 132 -4.80 12.76 1.76
C VAL A 132 -4.36 12.34 3.16
N HIS A 133 -5.25 12.51 4.13
CA HIS A 133 -5.00 12.03 5.48
C HIS A 133 -5.16 10.50 5.54
N VAL A 134 -4.54 9.84 6.50
CA VAL A 134 -4.67 8.38 6.68
C VAL A 134 -6.14 7.96 6.84
N HIS A 135 -6.97 8.79 7.47
CA HIS A 135 -8.40 8.54 7.58
C HIS A 135 -9.12 8.64 6.23
N ASP A 136 -8.70 9.52 5.33
CA ASP A 136 -9.27 9.62 3.98
C ASP A 136 -8.89 8.39 3.14
N LEU A 137 -7.64 7.92 3.27
CA LEU A 137 -7.20 6.67 2.66
C LEU A 137 -8.06 5.49 3.14
N HIS A 138 -8.27 5.36 4.45
CA HIS A 138 -9.13 4.30 5.00
C HIS A 138 -10.60 4.43 4.59
N ALA A 139 -11.15 5.65 4.54
CA ALA A 139 -12.50 5.90 4.04
C ALA A 139 -12.64 5.46 2.57
N THR A 140 -11.64 5.79 1.75
CA THR A 140 -11.60 5.41 0.33
C THR A 140 -11.48 3.89 0.15
N ILE A 141 -10.62 3.22 0.92
CA ILE A 141 -10.49 1.75 0.90
C ILE A 141 -11.82 1.09 1.30
N LEU A 142 -12.46 1.55 2.37
CA LEU A 142 -13.75 1.01 2.82
C LEU A 142 -14.84 1.23 1.77
N HIS A 143 -14.87 2.40 1.12
CA HIS A 143 -15.79 2.69 0.04
C HIS A 143 -15.62 1.73 -1.14
N LEU A 144 -14.38 1.51 -1.59
CA LEU A 144 -14.05 0.55 -2.66
C LEU A 144 -14.41 -0.91 -2.29
N LEU A 145 -14.44 -1.25 -1.01
CA LEU A 145 -14.94 -2.53 -0.49
C LEU A 145 -16.47 -2.57 -0.38
N GLY A 146 -17.18 -1.50 -0.77
CA GLY A 146 -18.63 -1.40 -0.65
C GLY A 146 -19.13 -1.14 0.77
N LEU A 147 -18.28 -0.65 1.65
CA LEU A 147 -18.58 -0.38 3.05
C LEU A 147 -18.69 1.13 3.30
N ASP A 148 -19.72 1.52 4.01
CA ASP A 148 -19.86 2.89 4.51
C ASP A 148 -19.04 3.06 5.80
N HIS A 149 -17.97 3.85 5.73
CA HIS A 149 -17.04 4.04 6.82
C HIS A 149 -17.63 4.77 8.04
N GLU A 150 -18.71 5.54 7.84
CA GLU A 150 -19.39 6.23 8.94
C GLU A 150 -20.35 5.30 9.70
N ARG A 151 -20.90 4.30 9.01
CA ARG A 151 -21.82 3.31 9.58
C ARG A 151 -21.13 2.07 10.10
N LEU A 152 -19.89 1.83 9.65
CA LEU A 152 -19.08 0.70 10.12
C LEU A 152 -18.51 1.03 11.49
N VAL A 153 -19.19 0.59 12.53
CA VAL A 153 -18.82 0.83 13.92
C VAL A 153 -18.45 -0.47 14.63
N TYR A 154 -17.54 -0.37 15.58
CA TYR A 154 -17.15 -1.44 16.48
C TYR A 154 -17.33 -0.96 17.94
N PRO A 155 -18.21 -1.59 18.73
CA PRO A 155 -18.41 -1.21 20.12
C PRO A 155 -17.23 -1.61 20.98
N PHE A 156 -16.56 -0.63 21.55
CA PHE A 156 -15.40 -0.84 22.43
C PHE A 156 -15.37 0.22 23.54
N GLY A 157 -15.18 -0.21 24.79
CA GLY A 157 -15.10 0.69 25.95
C GLY A 157 -16.36 1.54 26.19
N GLY A 158 -17.54 1.05 25.77
CA GLY A 158 -18.82 1.78 25.89
C GLY A 158 -19.06 2.84 24.82
N LEU A 159 -18.21 2.90 23.79
CA LEU A 159 -18.33 3.81 22.66
C LEU A 159 -18.33 3.02 21.34
N ASP A 160 -19.07 3.50 20.37
CA ASP A 160 -19.00 3.02 19.00
C ASP A 160 -17.80 3.65 18.30
N GLN A 161 -16.78 2.84 18.07
CA GLN A 161 -15.52 3.25 17.41
C GLN A 161 -15.62 3.05 15.90
N ARG A 162 -15.15 4.02 15.12
CA ARG A 162 -14.98 3.92 13.66
C ARG A 162 -13.49 3.85 13.31
N LEU A 163 -13.14 3.16 12.24
CA LEU A 163 -11.76 3.13 11.74
C LEU A 163 -11.25 4.52 11.35
N THR A 164 -12.14 5.38 10.89
CA THR A 164 -11.86 6.75 10.46
C THR A 164 -12.11 7.79 11.56
N ASP A 165 -12.45 7.36 12.77
CA ASP A 165 -12.84 8.21 13.90
C ASP A 165 -13.96 9.20 13.51
N LEU A 166 -13.82 10.48 13.82
CA LEU A 166 -14.72 11.56 13.39
C LEU A 166 -14.31 12.20 12.05
N HIS A 167 -13.32 11.63 11.40
CA HIS A 167 -12.67 12.16 10.19
C HIS A 167 -12.81 11.16 9.04
N GLY A 168 -12.13 11.46 7.96
CA GLY A 168 -12.08 10.63 6.76
C GLY A 168 -13.14 11.07 5.74
N LYS A 169 -12.64 11.32 4.55
CA LYS A 169 -13.45 11.61 3.36
C LYS A 169 -13.01 10.67 2.26
N VAL A 170 -13.97 10.13 1.55
CA VAL A 170 -13.67 9.37 0.32
C VAL A 170 -13.01 10.31 -0.68
N VAL A 171 -11.91 9.89 -1.26
CA VAL A 171 -11.19 10.66 -2.29
C VAL A 171 -11.76 10.26 -3.65
N ASP A 172 -12.88 10.86 -4.03
CA ASP A 172 -13.63 10.51 -5.27
C ASP A 172 -12.80 10.69 -6.53
N ASP A 173 -11.82 11.59 -6.53
CA ASP A 173 -10.92 11.82 -7.66
C ASP A 173 -10.08 10.57 -8.03
N LEU A 174 -9.89 9.64 -7.11
CA LEU A 174 -9.18 8.38 -7.33
C LEU A 174 -10.06 7.30 -7.96
N ILE A 175 -11.38 7.45 -7.91
CA ILE A 175 -12.35 6.40 -8.25
C ILE A 175 -12.78 6.54 -9.73
N ALA A 176 -12.82 5.41 -10.46
CA ALA A 176 -13.17 5.33 -11.88
C ALA A 176 -14.67 5.54 -12.16
#